data_b11f5cde28b172fe1e88fd7cb363ae32
#
_entry.id   b11f5cde28b172fe1e88fd7cb363ae32
#
_cell.length_a   1.000
_cell.length_b   1.000
_cell.length_c   1.000
_cell.angle_alpha   90.00
_cell.angle_beta   90.00
_cell.angle_gamma   90.00
#
_symmetry.space_group_name_H-M   'P 1'
#
loop_
_entity.id
_entity.type
_entity.pdbx_description
1 polymer ?
#
loop_
_entity_poly.entity_id
_entity_poly.type
_entity_poly.pdbx_seq_one_letter_code
_entity_poly.pdbx_strand_id
1 'polypeptide(L)'
;MQFRIEHDTMGEIKVDDSQYWGAQTQRSLENFKIGTEKMPKELIGAFAKLKRSLAVVNYKLGKLSLEKSQAIIKACDCILKGELCGEFPLAIWQTGSGTQTNMNLNEVIANKATEILGGNFREKKLIHPNDDVNMSQSSNDTFPTAMHIVSVLEITHKLLPSLENLLKTFKDKSQQFKEIVKIGRTHLQDATPLTLGQEFSGYASMLEHSKQQILESLEHLRELAIGGTAVGTGLNAHKELSEKVAEELSQFSGVKFISAPNKFHALTSHDAIAYAHGAFKALAANLMKIANDIRWLASGPRCGLGELNIPENEPGSSIMPGKVNPTQCEAMTMVAVQVMGNDTAIGIAASQGNFELNVFKPVIIYNFLQSLRLLSDSMESFNIHCASGIEPNKEKIDYYLHHSLMLVTALNPHVGYENAAKIAKNAHKKGISLKESAVELKLLSAEDFDKFVVPEKMIGPKA
;
A
#
# COMPACT_ATOMS: atom_id res chain seq x y z
N MET A 1 -39.91 -13.76 -3.32
CA MET A 1 -38.89 -13.92 -2.29
C MET A 1 -39.53 -14.56 -1.10
N GLN A 2 -38.96 -15.61 -0.57
CA GLN A 2 -39.41 -16.29 0.65
C GLN A 2 -38.61 -15.70 1.83
N PHE A 3 -39.25 -15.44 2.95
CA PHE A 3 -38.62 -14.85 4.13
C PHE A 3 -38.76 -15.80 5.31
N ARG A 4 -37.75 -15.82 6.18
CA ARG A 4 -37.82 -16.43 7.50
C ARG A 4 -37.83 -15.33 8.58
N ILE A 5 -38.28 -15.69 9.77
CA ILE A 5 -38.23 -14.85 10.93
C ILE A 5 -36.96 -15.17 11.74
N GLU A 6 -36.12 -14.19 11.94
CA GLU A 6 -34.94 -14.24 12.83
C GLU A 6 -35.22 -13.41 14.08
N HIS A 7 -34.51 -13.72 15.17
CA HIS A 7 -34.68 -13.06 16.47
C HIS A 7 -33.35 -12.58 17.01
N ASP A 8 -33.36 -11.41 17.62
CA ASP A 8 -32.31 -10.93 18.50
C ASP A 8 -32.93 -10.27 19.77
N THR A 9 -32.09 -9.61 20.59
CA THR A 9 -32.55 -8.95 21.82
C THR A 9 -33.52 -7.79 21.59
N MET A 10 -33.67 -7.33 20.34
CA MET A 10 -34.62 -6.27 19.96
C MET A 10 -35.94 -6.83 19.38
N GLY A 11 -36.08 -8.17 19.27
CA GLY A 11 -37.25 -8.83 18.76
C GLY A 11 -37.10 -9.43 17.36
N GLU A 12 -38.23 -9.64 16.72
CA GLU A 12 -38.32 -10.30 15.41
C GLU A 12 -37.93 -9.39 14.24
N ILE A 13 -37.35 -9.98 13.20
CA ILE A 13 -37.10 -9.33 11.93
C ILE A 13 -37.18 -10.34 10.79
N LYS A 14 -37.63 -9.90 9.62
CA LYS A 14 -37.68 -10.71 8.40
C LYS A 14 -36.33 -10.72 7.69
N VAL A 15 -35.82 -11.90 7.38
CA VAL A 15 -34.59 -12.09 6.60
C VAL A 15 -34.92 -12.92 5.36
N ASP A 16 -34.33 -12.61 4.22
CA ASP A 16 -34.47 -13.44 3.00
C ASP A 16 -34.02 -14.86 3.31
N ASP A 17 -34.87 -15.86 2.97
CA ASP A 17 -34.63 -17.24 3.34
C ASP A 17 -33.42 -17.87 2.65
N SER A 18 -32.97 -17.29 1.54
CA SER A 18 -31.78 -17.72 0.80
C SER A 18 -30.46 -17.36 1.47
N GLN A 19 -30.47 -16.37 2.38
CA GLN A 19 -29.24 -15.81 2.98
C GLN A 19 -28.86 -16.54 4.27
N TYR A 20 -27.51 -16.59 4.52
CA TYR A 20 -26.99 -17.16 5.76
C TYR A 20 -26.90 -16.15 6.91
N TRP A 21 -26.98 -14.84 6.67
CA TRP A 21 -26.99 -13.87 7.77
C TRP A 21 -28.27 -13.91 8.59
N GLY A 22 -28.25 -13.34 9.79
CA GLY A 22 -29.36 -13.30 10.74
C GLY A 22 -29.90 -11.92 11.02
N ALA A 23 -30.50 -11.77 12.21
CA ALA A 23 -31.23 -10.57 12.61
C ALA A 23 -30.35 -9.32 12.69
N GLN A 24 -29.17 -9.40 13.29
CA GLN A 24 -28.32 -8.22 13.51
C GLN A 24 -27.76 -7.68 12.18
N THR A 25 -27.37 -8.55 11.26
CA THR A 25 -26.98 -8.15 9.91
C THR A 25 -28.14 -7.49 9.17
N GLN A 26 -29.33 -8.06 9.24
CA GLN A 26 -30.51 -7.49 8.57
C GLN A 26 -30.84 -6.09 9.12
N ARG A 27 -30.79 -5.87 10.44
CA ARG A 27 -30.97 -4.53 11.03
C ARG A 27 -29.91 -3.55 10.54
N SER A 28 -28.66 -3.98 10.41
CA SER A 28 -27.60 -3.12 9.91
C SER A 28 -27.87 -2.68 8.47
N LEU A 29 -28.35 -3.60 7.60
CA LEU A 29 -28.73 -3.29 6.22
C LEU A 29 -29.88 -2.29 6.12
N GLU A 30 -30.81 -2.36 7.06
CA GLU A 30 -31.96 -1.41 7.11
C GLU A 30 -31.57 -0.04 7.64
N ASN A 31 -30.68 0.00 8.65
CA ASN A 31 -30.33 1.22 9.38
C ASN A 31 -29.19 2.02 8.73
N PHE A 32 -28.24 1.36 8.03
CA PHE A 32 -27.04 2.00 7.51
C PHE A 32 -27.00 2.00 5.97
N LYS A 33 -27.99 2.64 5.35
CA LYS A 33 -28.04 2.86 3.88
C LYS A 33 -27.21 4.09 3.52
N ILE A 34 -25.90 4.04 3.79
CA ILE A 34 -24.96 5.14 3.63
C ILE A 34 -23.86 4.73 2.68
N GLY A 35 -23.64 5.50 1.61
CA GLY A 35 -22.61 5.26 0.63
C GLY A 35 -22.76 3.93 -0.13
N THR A 36 -21.75 3.58 -0.87
CA THR A 36 -21.67 2.34 -1.65
C THR A 36 -20.55 1.41 -1.18
N GLU A 37 -19.66 1.95 -0.32
CA GLU A 37 -18.48 1.25 0.17
C GLU A 37 -18.88 0.11 1.11
N LYS A 38 -18.39 -1.09 0.79
CA LYS A 38 -18.61 -2.31 1.56
C LYS A 38 -17.37 -2.70 2.34
N MET A 39 -17.56 -3.53 3.38
CA MET A 39 -16.42 -4.12 4.08
C MET A 39 -15.53 -4.87 3.11
N PRO A 40 -14.20 -4.60 3.10
CA PRO A 40 -13.27 -5.27 2.21
C PRO A 40 -13.28 -6.79 2.41
N LYS A 41 -13.29 -7.53 1.31
CA LYS A 41 -13.27 -9.01 1.33
C LYS A 41 -12.04 -9.57 2.05
N GLU A 42 -10.93 -8.86 1.98
CA GLU A 42 -9.69 -9.20 2.67
C GLU A 42 -9.87 -9.18 4.20
N LEU A 43 -10.61 -8.20 4.72
CA LEU A 43 -10.96 -8.12 6.15
C LEU A 43 -11.89 -9.26 6.56
N ILE A 44 -12.89 -9.58 5.74
CA ILE A 44 -13.79 -10.74 5.96
C ILE A 44 -12.96 -12.04 6.04
N GLY A 45 -12.00 -12.21 5.14
CA GLY A 45 -11.08 -13.35 5.17
C GLY A 45 -10.21 -13.41 6.44
N ALA A 46 -9.73 -12.27 6.92
CA ALA A 46 -8.99 -12.19 8.18
C ALA A 46 -9.85 -12.56 9.40
N PHE A 47 -11.09 -12.08 9.43
CA PHE A 47 -12.07 -12.49 10.45
C PHE A 47 -12.33 -13.99 10.40
N ALA A 48 -12.52 -14.57 9.23
CA ALA A 48 -12.74 -16.02 9.08
C ALA A 48 -11.52 -16.81 9.61
N LYS A 49 -10.27 -16.36 9.35
CA LYS A 49 -9.07 -16.96 9.92
C LYS A 49 -9.05 -16.86 11.44
N LEU A 50 -9.41 -15.69 12.00
CA LEU A 50 -9.52 -15.48 13.44
C LEU A 50 -10.56 -16.39 14.09
N LYS A 51 -11.79 -16.44 13.55
CA LYS A 51 -12.88 -17.29 14.08
C LYS A 51 -12.53 -18.77 14.00
N ARG A 52 -11.87 -19.20 12.93
CA ARG A 52 -11.35 -20.56 12.77
C ARG A 52 -10.33 -20.89 13.88
N SER A 53 -9.36 -20.04 14.11
CA SER A 53 -8.35 -20.23 15.15
C SER A 53 -8.95 -20.22 16.56
N LEU A 54 -9.92 -19.35 16.81
CA LEU A 54 -10.67 -19.30 18.06
C LEU A 54 -11.46 -20.61 18.32
N ALA A 55 -12.09 -21.17 17.29
CA ALA A 55 -12.79 -22.46 17.42
C ALA A 55 -11.83 -23.59 17.79
N VAL A 56 -10.64 -23.65 17.17
CA VAL A 56 -9.59 -24.61 17.51
C VAL A 56 -9.13 -24.45 18.97
N VAL A 57 -8.85 -23.22 19.36
CA VAL A 57 -8.30 -22.92 20.71
C VAL A 57 -9.37 -23.13 21.79
N ASN A 58 -10.62 -22.70 21.58
CA ASN A 58 -11.72 -22.95 22.54
C ASN A 58 -11.99 -24.45 22.74
N TYR A 59 -11.84 -25.28 21.69
CA TYR A 59 -11.85 -26.73 21.85
C TYR A 59 -10.67 -27.22 22.69
N LYS A 60 -9.44 -26.83 22.36
CA LYS A 60 -8.23 -27.23 23.13
C LYS A 60 -8.30 -26.80 24.61
N LEU A 61 -9.00 -25.72 24.91
CA LEU A 61 -9.24 -25.21 26.28
C LEU A 61 -10.48 -25.84 26.97
N GLY A 62 -11.14 -26.81 26.32
CA GLY A 62 -12.31 -27.49 26.87
C GLY A 62 -13.57 -26.62 26.98
N LYS A 63 -13.64 -25.52 26.26
CA LYS A 63 -14.79 -24.59 26.26
C LYS A 63 -15.82 -24.92 25.15
N LEU A 64 -15.38 -25.50 24.05
CA LEU A 64 -16.21 -25.87 22.92
C LEU A 64 -16.07 -27.38 22.64
N SER A 65 -17.15 -28.06 22.27
CA SER A 65 -17.08 -29.48 21.90
C SER A 65 -16.33 -29.65 20.56
N LEU A 66 -15.74 -30.84 20.35
CA LEU A 66 -15.04 -31.18 19.11
C LEU A 66 -15.95 -31.02 17.89
N GLU A 67 -17.19 -31.53 17.98
CA GLU A 67 -18.19 -31.48 16.90
C GLU A 67 -18.49 -30.05 16.47
N LYS A 68 -18.80 -29.15 17.44
CA LYS A 68 -19.06 -27.73 17.18
C LYS A 68 -17.83 -27.01 16.62
N SER A 69 -16.65 -27.28 17.19
CA SER A 69 -15.38 -26.69 16.70
C SER A 69 -15.14 -27.05 15.24
N GLN A 70 -15.27 -28.33 14.89
CA GLN A 70 -15.07 -28.78 13.51
C GLN A 70 -16.08 -28.21 12.53
N ALA A 71 -17.35 -28.05 12.92
CA ALA A 71 -18.36 -27.43 12.10
C ALA A 71 -18.06 -25.93 11.85
N ILE A 72 -17.66 -25.17 12.89
CA ILE A 72 -17.24 -23.78 12.77
C ILE A 72 -16.02 -23.63 11.87
N ILE A 73 -14.99 -24.49 12.03
CA ILE A 73 -13.80 -24.51 11.19
C ILE A 73 -14.18 -24.71 9.71
N LYS A 74 -15.01 -25.70 9.40
CA LYS A 74 -15.47 -25.95 8.03
C LYS A 74 -16.26 -24.79 7.45
N ALA A 75 -17.13 -24.13 8.25
CA ALA A 75 -17.83 -22.93 7.82
C ALA A 75 -16.89 -21.76 7.51
N CYS A 76 -15.87 -21.54 8.34
CA CYS A 76 -14.83 -20.56 8.06
C CYS A 76 -14.03 -20.90 6.79
N ASP A 77 -13.73 -22.19 6.56
CA ASP A 77 -13.03 -22.63 5.35
C ASP A 77 -13.88 -22.37 4.07
N CYS A 78 -15.22 -22.48 4.14
CA CYS A 78 -16.11 -22.08 3.04
C CYS A 78 -15.99 -20.57 2.72
N ILE A 79 -15.92 -19.72 3.76
CA ILE A 79 -15.70 -18.28 3.57
C ILE A 79 -14.36 -18.03 2.87
N LEU A 80 -13.29 -18.67 3.35
CA LEU A 80 -11.94 -18.51 2.78
C LEU A 80 -11.81 -18.99 1.34
N LYS A 81 -12.61 -19.98 0.93
CA LYS A 81 -12.70 -20.45 -0.46
C LYS A 81 -13.57 -19.56 -1.36
N GLY A 82 -14.25 -18.55 -0.79
CA GLY A 82 -15.14 -17.68 -1.54
C GLY A 82 -16.55 -18.24 -1.81
N GLU A 83 -16.93 -19.36 -1.21
CA GLU A 83 -18.24 -20.00 -1.41
C GLU A 83 -19.40 -19.17 -0.83
N LEU A 84 -19.12 -18.22 0.07
CA LEU A 84 -20.09 -17.37 0.76
C LEU A 84 -19.88 -15.86 0.51
N CYS A 85 -19.31 -15.49 -0.64
CA CYS A 85 -18.98 -14.08 -0.94
C CYS A 85 -20.15 -13.10 -0.86
N GLY A 86 -21.38 -13.54 -1.15
CA GLY A 86 -22.59 -12.71 -1.13
C GLY A 86 -23.12 -12.41 0.28
N GLU A 87 -22.60 -13.08 1.30
CA GLU A 87 -23.15 -13.04 2.67
C GLU A 87 -22.62 -11.89 3.53
N PHE A 88 -21.74 -11.01 2.98
CA PHE A 88 -21.12 -9.93 3.71
C PHE A 88 -21.42 -8.55 3.08
N PRO A 89 -22.71 -8.14 3.05
CA PRO A 89 -23.16 -6.96 2.29
C PRO A 89 -23.05 -5.64 3.04
N LEU A 90 -22.50 -5.62 4.26
CA LEU A 90 -22.56 -4.44 5.13
C LEU A 90 -21.70 -3.28 4.64
N ALA A 91 -22.24 -2.06 4.77
CA ALA A 91 -21.49 -0.84 4.51
C ALA A 91 -20.40 -0.62 5.56
N ILE A 92 -19.32 0.08 5.17
CA ILE A 92 -18.30 0.53 6.14
C ILE A 92 -18.86 1.59 7.10
N TRP A 93 -19.84 2.35 6.65
CA TRP A 93 -20.55 3.39 7.43
C TRP A 93 -21.57 2.74 8.36
N GLN A 94 -21.08 1.99 9.35
CA GLN A 94 -21.83 1.29 10.37
C GLN A 94 -21.38 1.71 11.77
N THR A 95 -21.72 0.98 12.84
CA THR A 95 -21.15 1.27 14.15
C THR A 95 -19.64 1.26 14.12
N GLY A 96 -19.03 2.28 14.70
CA GLY A 96 -17.57 2.49 14.62
C GLY A 96 -16.73 1.45 15.35
N SER A 97 -17.33 0.62 16.22
CA SER A 97 -16.69 -0.55 16.82
C SER A 97 -16.55 -1.73 15.85
N GLY A 98 -17.33 -1.75 14.77
CA GLY A 98 -17.41 -2.85 13.82
C GLY A 98 -18.25 -4.04 14.29
N THR A 99 -19.10 -3.85 15.30
CA THR A 99 -19.93 -4.91 15.90
C THR A 99 -20.82 -5.58 14.86
N GLN A 100 -21.45 -4.83 13.94
CA GLN A 100 -22.29 -5.44 12.91
C GLN A 100 -21.50 -6.38 11.99
N THR A 101 -20.29 -6.03 11.61
CA THR A 101 -19.43 -6.92 10.80
C THR A 101 -19.05 -8.17 11.59
N ASN A 102 -18.65 -8.05 12.87
CA ASN A 102 -18.38 -9.22 13.70
C ASN A 102 -19.61 -10.12 13.82
N MET A 103 -20.80 -9.54 14.02
CA MET A 103 -22.05 -10.32 14.11
C MET A 103 -22.46 -10.92 12.77
N ASN A 104 -22.25 -10.23 11.67
CA ASN A 104 -22.48 -10.78 10.32
C ASN A 104 -21.68 -12.08 10.13
N LEU A 105 -20.38 -12.06 10.46
CA LEU A 105 -19.60 -13.30 10.41
C LEU A 105 -20.10 -14.37 11.38
N ASN A 106 -20.44 -13.99 12.63
CA ASN A 106 -20.96 -14.94 13.61
C ASN A 106 -22.25 -15.61 13.14
N GLU A 107 -23.18 -14.84 12.57
CA GLU A 107 -24.46 -15.33 12.06
C GLU A 107 -24.26 -16.26 10.86
N VAL A 108 -23.47 -15.84 9.86
CA VAL A 108 -23.17 -16.65 8.67
C VAL A 108 -22.45 -17.94 9.04
N ILE A 109 -21.43 -17.86 9.91
CA ILE A 109 -20.70 -19.06 10.37
C ILE A 109 -21.61 -20.00 11.15
N ALA A 110 -22.45 -19.48 12.07
CA ALA A 110 -23.36 -20.30 12.87
C ALA A 110 -24.39 -21.05 12.00
N ASN A 111 -24.99 -20.35 11.04
CA ASN A 111 -25.99 -20.95 10.15
C ASN A 111 -25.35 -21.97 9.20
N LYS A 112 -24.18 -21.67 8.62
CA LYS A 112 -23.44 -22.62 7.79
C LYS A 112 -22.94 -23.84 8.57
N ALA A 113 -22.44 -23.64 9.80
CA ALA A 113 -22.02 -24.73 10.68
C ALA A 113 -23.20 -25.60 11.12
N THR A 114 -24.39 -25.02 11.34
CA THR A 114 -25.62 -25.79 11.61
C THR A 114 -25.98 -26.71 10.43
N GLU A 115 -25.90 -26.22 9.20
CA GLU A 115 -26.12 -27.01 7.99
C GLU A 115 -25.08 -28.14 7.85
N ILE A 116 -23.81 -27.87 8.12
CA ILE A 116 -22.69 -28.85 8.10
C ILE A 116 -22.95 -29.98 9.10
N LEU A 117 -23.61 -29.71 10.21
CA LEU A 117 -24.04 -30.71 11.21
C LEU A 117 -25.32 -31.47 10.81
N GLY A 118 -25.88 -31.23 9.61
CA GLY A 118 -27.10 -31.84 9.14
C GLY A 118 -28.38 -31.20 9.70
N GLY A 119 -28.29 -30.05 10.39
CA GLY A 119 -29.43 -29.30 10.87
C GLY A 119 -30.02 -28.34 9.82
N ASN A 120 -31.20 -27.82 10.12
CA ASN A 120 -31.83 -26.75 9.36
C ASN A 120 -31.86 -25.48 10.20
N PHE A 121 -30.97 -24.50 9.90
CA PHE A 121 -30.84 -23.27 10.65
C PHE A 121 -32.11 -22.40 10.58
N ARG A 122 -33.01 -22.63 9.63
CA ARG A 122 -34.30 -21.95 9.50
C ARG A 122 -35.30 -22.41 10.55
N GLU A 123 -35.12 -23.59 11.07
CA GLU A 123 -35.97 -24.19 12.09
C GLU A 123 -35.33 -24.14 13.47
N LYS A 124 -34.08 -24.62 13.57
CA LYS A 124 -33.32 -24.68 14.81
C LYS A 124 -31.82 -24.55 14.57
N LYS A 125 -31.20 -23.58 15.18
CA LYS A 125 -29.74 -23.42 15.16
C LYS A 125 -29.08 -24.44 16.10
N LEU A 126 -28.19 -25.28 15.58
CA LEU A 126 -27.35 -26.19 16.36
C LEU A 126 -26.09 -25.47 16.87
N ILE A 127 -25.66 -24.42 16.16
CA ILE A 127 -24.55 -23.54 16.52
C ILE A 127 -25.12 -22.13 16.77
N HIS A 128 -24.82 -21.58 17.94
CA HIS A 128 -25.29 -20.23 18.30
C HIS A 128 -24.23 -19.16 17.96
N PRO A 129 -24.60 -18.03 17.29
CA PRO A 129 -23.64 -17.02 16.86
C PRO A 129 -22.88 -16.38 18.04
N ASN A 130 -23.53 -16.12 19.18
CA ASN A 130 -22.88 -15.51 20.34
C ASN A 130 -22.21 -16.54 21.25
N ASP A 131 -22.89 -17.65 21.57
CA ASP A 131 -22.43 -18.58 22.61
C ASP A 131 -21.34 -19.54 22.08
N ASP A 132 -21.39 -19.90 20.79
CA ASP A 132 -20.44 -20.83 20.19
C ASP A 132 -19.40 -20.12 19.31
N VAL A 133 -19.83 -19.34 18.32
CA VAL A 133 -18.93 -18.70 17.35
C VAL A 133 -18.17 -17.52 17.99
N ASN A 134 -18.85 -16.72 18.81
CA ASN A 134 -18.25 -15.55 19.51
C ASN A 134 -17.77 -15.89 20.94
N MET A 135 -17.67 -17.16 21.29
CA MET A 135 -17.25 -17.62 22.61
C MET A 135 -15.92 -16.99 23.04
N SER A 136 -15.87 -16.41 24.26
CA SER A 136 -14.72 -15.75 24.84
C SER A 136 -14.23 -14.51 24.09
N GLN A 137 -15.11 -13.84 23.35
CA GLN A 137 -14.78 -12.71 22.49
C GLN A 137 -15.71 -11.52 22.72
N SER A 138 -15.26 -10.35 22.29
CA SER A 138 -16.05 -9.16 22.03
C SER A 138 -15.77 -8.63 20.63
N SER A 139 -16.69 -7.87 20.03
CA SER A 139 -16.38 -7.10 18.81
C SER A 139 -15.21 -6.13 19.05
N ASN A 140 -15.04 -5.70 20.31
CA ASN A 140 -14.04 -4.72 20.68
C ASN A 140 -12.61 -5.25 20.56
N ASP A 141 -12.37 -6.55 20.79
CA ASP A 141 -11.07 -7.18 20.59
C ASP A 141 -10.94 -7.93 19.27
N THR A 142 -12.04 -8.51 18.72
CA THR A 142 -11.98 -9.24 17.46
C THR A 142 -11.77 -8.33 16.25
N PHE A 143 -12.42 -7.17 16.19
CA PHE A 143 -12.30 -6.27 15.05
C PHE A 143 -10.87 -5.72 14.89
N PRO A 144 -10.22 -5.12 15.92
CA PRO A 144 -8.84 -4.67 15.80
C PRO A 144 -7.87 -5.84 15.55
N THR A 145 -8.14 -7.03 16.09
CA THR A 145 -7.37 -8.23 15.77
C THR A 145 -7.44 -8.55 14.27
N ALA A 146 -8.65 -8.55 13.69
CA ALA A 146 -8.82 -8.78 12.26
C ALA A 146 -8.16 -7.67 11.40
N MET A 147 -8.19 -6.40 11.85
CA MET A 147 -7.47 -5.30 11.22
C MET A 147 -5.96 -5.57 11.15
N HIS A 148 -5.37 -6.00 12.24
CA HIS A 148 -3.94 -6.34 12.30
C HIS A 148 -3.60 -7.56 11.44
N ILE A 149 -4.40 -8.63 11.51
CA ILE A 149 -4.20 -9.84 10.68
C ILE A 149 -4.20 -9.48 9.20
N VAL A 150 -5.22 -8.78 8.71
CA VAL A 150 -5.31 -8.43 7.29
C VAL A 150 -4.17 -7.52 6.87
N SER A 151 -3.80 -6.55 7.70
CA SER A 151 -2.70 -5.62 7.41
C SER A 151 -1.37 -6.35 7.22
N VAL A 152 -1.02 -7.25 8.15
CA VAL A 152 0.21 -8.05 8.06
C VAL A 152 0.21 -8.96 6.84
N LEU A 153 -0.88 -9.66 6.58
CA LEU A 153 -0.98 -10.60 5.46
C LEU A 153 -0.91 -9.89 4.11
N GLU A 154 -1.67 -8.81 3.92
CA GLU A 154 -1.68 -8.08 2.65
C GLU A 154 -0.37 -7.33 2.40
N ILE A 155 0.27 -6.77 3.44
CA ILE A 155 1.62 -6.20 3.31
C ILE A 155 2.60 -7.28 2.86
N THR A 156 2.61 -8.44 3.54
CA THR A 156 3.60 -9.50 3.31
C THR A 156 3.42 -10.16 1.95
N HIS A 157 2.18 -10.46 1.55
CA HIS A 157 1.91 -11.28 0.38
C HIS A 157 1.56 -10.48 -0.89
N LYS A 158 1.29 -9.17 -0.76
CA LYS A 158 0.89 -8.35 -1.90
C LYS A 158 1.77 -7.11 -2.08
N LEU A 159 1.86 -6.23 -1.08
CA LEU A 159 2.57 -4.96 -1.19
C LEU A 159 4.08 -5.15 -1.37
N LEU A 160 4.70 -5.94 -0.49
CA LEU A 160 6.16 -6.16 -0.54
C LEU A 160 6.60 -6.83 -1.83
N PRO A 161 5.95 -7.89 -2.36
CA PRO A 161 6.31 -8.46 -3.66
C PRO A 161 6.22 -7.46 -4.82
N SER A 162 5.16 -6.63 -4.89
CA SER A 162 5.02 -5.60 -5.94
C SER A 162 6.13 -4.54 -5.86
N LEU A 163 6.47 -4.11 -4.64
CA LEU A 163 7.57 -3.17 -4.38
C LEU A 163 8.92 -3.77 -4.75
N GLU A 164 9.19 -5.03 -4.39
CA GLU A 164 10.44 -5.73 -4.71
C GLU A 164 10.64 -5.90 -6.21
N ASN A 165 9.59 -6.21 -6.95
CA ASN A 165 9.64 -6.32 -8.40
C ASN A 165 10.02 -4.99 -9.06
N LEU A 166 9.39 -3.89 -8.67
CA LEU A 166 9.70 -2.56 -9.19
C LEU A 166 11.11 -2.12 -8.79
N LEU A 167 11.51 -2.35 -7.54
CA LEU A 167 12.86 -2.07 -7.03
C LEU A 167 13.92 -2.81 -7.85
N LYS A 168 13.69 -4.09 -8.12
CA LYS A 168 14.58 -4.91 -8.96
C LYS A 168 14.74 -4.29 -10.34
N THR A 169 13.65 -3.91 -10.99
CA THR A 169 13.70 -3.28 -12.32
C THR A 169 14.54 -2.00 -12.30
N PHE A 170 14.38 -1.12 -11.31
CA PHE A 170 15.21 0.09 -11.22
C PHE A 170 16.69 -0.20 -10.93
N LYS A 171 17.00 -1.22 -10.12
CA LYS A 171 18.38 -1.68 -9.92
C LYS A 171 18.99 -2.18 -11.26
N ASP A 172 18.25 -2.98 -12.01
CA ASP A 172 18.69 -3.49 -13.31
C ASP A 172 18.89 -2.35 -14.32
N LYS A 173 17.96 -1.38 -14.40
CA LYS A 173 18.08 -0.18 -15.26
C LYS A 173 19.25 0.72 -14.83
N SER A 174 19.48 0.90 -13.54
CA SER A 174 20.65 1.63 -13.04
C SER A 174 21.95 1.02 -13.55
N GLN A 175 22.08 -0.29 -13.51
CA GLN A 175 23.25 -0.99 -14.03
C GLN A 175 23.35 -0.92 -15.57
N GLN A 176 22.22 -1.08 -16.27
CA GLN A 176 22.15 -0.98 -17.74
C GLN A 176 22.61 0.40 -18.24
N PHE A 177 22.26 1.47 -17.53
CA PHE A 177 22.50 2.85 -17.94
C PHE A 177 23.73 3.50 -17.29
N LYS A 178 24.57 2.74 -16.61
CA LYS A 178 25.71 3.25 -15.81
C LYS A 178 26.74 4.07 -16.57
N GLU A 179 26.91 3.80 -17.87
CA GLU A 179 27.89 4.48 -18.74
C GLU A 179 27.27 5.63 -19.55
N ILE A 180 25.97 5.90 -19.40
CA ILE A 180 25.30 6.94 -20.19
C ILE A 180 25.39 8.26 -19.44
N VAL A 181 26.36 9.09 -19.82
CA VAL A 181 26.53 10.43 -19.26
C VAL A 181 25.45 11.38 -19.80
N LYS A 182 24.82 12.11 -18.91
CA LYS A 182 23.78 13.09 -19.24
C LYS A 182 23.94 14.36 -18.41
N ILE A 183 23.26 15.42 -18.80
CA ILE A 183 23.13 16.60 -17.97
C ILE A 183 22.22 16.32 -16.76
N GLY A 184 22.65 16.75 -15.58
CA GLY A 184 21.79 16.84 -14.40
C GLY A 184 20.89 18.06 -14.46
N ARG A 185 19.80 18.04 -13.68
CA ARG A 185 18.90 19.20 -13.50
C ARG A 185 18.57 19.40 -12.04
N THR A 186 18.71 20.65 -11.59
CA THR A 186 18.22 21.13 -10.30
C THR A 186 17.31 22.34 -10.56
N HIS A 187 16.18 22.45 -9.87
CA HIS A 187 15.17 23.50 -10.15
C HIS A 187 14.61 23.45 -11.59
N LEU A 188 14.67 22.29 -12.27
CA LEU A 188 14.45 22.13 -13.71
C LEU A 188 15.41 22.95 -14.60
N GLN A 189 16.50 23.45 -14.04
CA GLN A 189 17.57 24.13 -14.75
C GLN A 189 18.77 23.20 -14.95
N ASP A 190 19.55 23.47 -15.99
CA ASP A 190 20.78 22.71 -16.30
C ASP A 190 21.75 22.73 -15.12
N ALA A 191 22.31 21.57 -14.80
CA ALA A 191 23.29 21.38 -13.75
C ALA A 191 24.50 20.59 -14.27
N THR A 192 25.38 20.18 -13.39
CA THR A 192 26.56 19.37 -13.76
C THR A 192 26.16 17.96 -14.19
N PRO A 193 27.01 17.29 -15.01
CA PRO A 193 26.74 15.94 -15.49
C PRO A 193 26.62 14.89 -14.37
N LEU A 194 25.85 13.87 -14.65
CA LEU A 194 25.80 12.58 -13.95
C LEU A 194 25.56 11.47 -14.99
N THR A 195 25.55 10.21 -14.59
CA THR A 195 25.06 9.16 -15.49
C THR A 195 23.56 8.91 -15.30
N LEU A 196 22.89 8.46 -16.35
CA LEU A 196 21.50 8.00 -16.26
C LEU A 196 21.37 6.84 -15.24
N GLY A 197 22.39 5.97 -15.16
CA GLY A 197 22.46 4.93 -14.15
C GLY A 197 22.51 5.46 -12.71
N GLN A 198 23.23 6.58 -12.45
CA GLN A 198 23.22 7.26 -11.15
C GLN A 198 21.83 7.83 -10.82
N GLU A 199 21.13 8.43 -11.77
CA GLU A 199 19.76 8.91 -11.60
C GLU A 199 18.81 7.77 -11.23
N PHE A 200 18.84 6.65 -11.94
CA PHE A 200 18.04 5.46 -11.63
C PHE A 200 18.44 4.78 -10.30
N SER A 201 19.71 4.85 -9.90
CA SER A 201 20.14 4.38 -8.58
C SER A 201 19.48 5.13 -7.44
N GLY A 202 19.24 6.43 -7.64
CA GLY A 202 18.48 7.27 -6.70
C GLY A 202 17.05 6.76 -6.55
N TYR A 203 16.37 6.41 -7.66
CA TYR A 203 15.01 5.83 -7.61
C TYR A 203 15.00 4.47 -6.90
N ALA A 204 15.96 3.61 -7.20
CA ALA A 204 16.10 2.33 -6.50
C ALA A 204 16.31 2.50 -4.98
N SER A 205 17.14 3.45 -4.58
CA SER A 205 17.40 3.74 -3.16
C SER A 205 16.16 4.25 -2.43
N MET A 206 15.33 5.09 -3.07
CA MET A 206 14.05 5.55 -2.51
C MET A 206 13.10 4.38 -2.21
N LEU A 207 13.01 3.41 -3.12
CA LEU A 207 12.17 2.22 -2.94
C LEU A 207 12.74 1.26 -1.87
N GLU A 208 14.07 1.11 -1.80
CA GLU A 208 14.73 0.30 -0.76
C GLU A 208 14.44 0.84 0.63
N HIS A 209 14.55 2.17 0.83
CA HIS A 209 14.22 2.81 2.10
C HIS A 209 12.74 2.66 2.44
N SER A 210 11.84 2.84 1.45
CA SER A 210 10.40 2.62 1.66
C SER A 210 10.09 1.18 2.07
N LYS A 211 10.76 0.18 1.45
CA LYS A 211 10.65 -1.23 1.83
C LYS A 211 11.04 -1.43 3.30
N GLN A 212 12.15 -0.84 3.73
CA GLN A 212 12.62 -0.98 5.11
C GLN A 212 11.63 -0.37 6.11
N GLN A 213 11.11 0.82 5.83
CA GLN A 213 10.09 1.47 6.67
C GLN A 213 8.81 0.63 6.80
N ILE A 214 8.37 -0.01 5.72
CA ILE A 214 7.21 -0.91 5.73
C ILE A 214 7.51 -2.16 6.56
N LEU A 215 8.69 -2.77 6.42
CA LEU A 215 9.09 -3.93 7.20
C LEU A 215 9.13 -3.63 8.72
N GLU A 216 9.66 -2.46 9.10
CA GLU A 216 9.68 -2.00 10.50
C GLU A 216 8.27 -1.86 11.08
N SER A 217 7.31 -1.39 10.29
CA SER A 217 5.93 -1.23 10.74
C SER A 217 5.23 -2.56 11.08
N LEU A 218 5.67 -3.67 10.49
CA LEU A 218 5.09 -4.99 10.74
C LEU A 218 5.26 -5.46 12.20
N GLU A 219 6.28 -5.00 12.91
CA GLU A 219 6.52 -5.42 14.31
C GLU A 219 5.33 -5.06 15.20
N HIS A 220 4.81 -3.83 15.06
CA HIS A 220 3.66 -3.36 15.84
C HIS A 220 2.33 -3.97 15.36
N LEU A 221 2.19 -4.23 14.05
CA LEU A 221 0.99 -4.84 13.49
C LEU A 221 0.81 -6.32 13.87
N ARG A 222 1.89 -7.00 14.30
CA ARG A 222 1.82 -8.40 14.75
C ARG A 222 1.17 -8.58 16.12
N GLU A 223 0.99 -7.52 16.89
CA GLU A 223 0.38 -7.53 18.21
C GLU A 223 -1.15 -7.60 18.12
N LEU A 224 -1.75 -8.66 18.69
CA LEU A 224 -3.18 -8.92 18.57
C LEU A 224 -3.95 -8.53 19.84
N ALA A 225 -5.05 -7.81 19.67
CA ALA A 225 -5.95 -7.38 20.74
C ALA A 225 -6.77 -8.52 21.36
N ILE A 226 -6.91 -9.65 20.64
CA ILE A 226 -7.76 -10.77 21.06
C ILE A 226 -7.48 -11.21 22.49
N GLY A 227 -8.54 -11.52 23.23
CA GLY A 227 -8.50 -11.87 24.66
C GLY A 227 -8.66 -10.67 25.58
N GLY A 228 -8.65 -9.42 25.06
CA GLY A 228 -9.00 -8.23 25.86
C GLY A 228 -10.49 -8.14 26.19
N THR A 229 -11.31 -8.80 25.40
CA THR A 229 -12.78 -8.77 25.48
C THR A 229 -13.36 -7.36 25.41
N ALA A 230 -14.26 -6.98 26.32
CA ALA A 230 -15.04 -5.74 26.21
C ALA A 230 -14.20 -4.47 26.40
N VAL A 231 -13.29 -4.44 27.37
CA VAL A 231 -12.55 -3.24 27.82
C VAL A 231 -11.05 -3.47 28.06
N GLY A 232 -10.53 -4.67 27.77
CA GLY A 232 -9.12 -5.00 27.94
C GLY A 232 -8.81 -5.91 29.15
N THR A 233 -9.79 -6.18 30.01
CA THR A 233 -9.60 -7.00 31.23
C THR A 233 -9.62 -8.50 30.99
N GLY A 234 -10.10 -8.95 29.83
CA GLY A 234 -10.23 -10.39 29.52
C GLY A 234 -11.39 -11.07 30.23
N LEU A 235 -12.42 -10.31 30.66
CA LEU A 235 -13.57 -10.89 31.35
C LEU A 235 -14.20 -12.01 30.52
N ASN A 236 -14.45 -13.15 31.20
CA ASN A 236 -14.99 -14.40 30.63
C ASN A 236 -14.09 -15.14 29.61
N ALA A 237 -12.88 -14.64 29.31
CA ALA A 237 -11.91 -15.37 28.52
C ALA A 237 -11.04 -16.28 29.38
N HIS A 238 -10.54 -17.38 28.81
CA HIS A 238 -9.54 -18.22 29.47
C HIS A 238 -8.18 -17.48 29.46
N LYS A 239 -7.40 -17.59 30.55
CA LYS A 239 -6.11 -16.88 30.71
C LYS A 239 -5.09 -17.15 29.61
N GLU A 240 -5.15 -18.31 28.96
CA GLU A 240 -4.25 -18.72 27.90
C GLU A 240 -4.82 -18.45 26.49
N LEU A 241 -5.99 -17.83 26.39
CA LEU A 241 -6.69 -17.67 25.10
C LEU A 241 -5.83 -16.86 24.11
N SER A 242 -5.34 -15.72 24.55
CA SER A 242 -4.62 -14.74 23.72
C SER A 242 -3.38 -15.33 23.06
N GLU A 243 -2.53 -15.96 23.87
CA GLU A 243 -1.28 -16.57 23.42
C GLU A 243 -1.56 -17.76 22.47
N LYS A 244 -2.48 -18.65 22.87
CA LYS A 244 -2.83 -19.82 22.05
C LYS A 244 -3.47 -19.44 20.71
N VAL A 245 -4.27 -18.37 20.65
CA VAL A 245 -4.84 -17.87 19.39
C VAL A 245 -3.76 -17.25 18.51
N ALA A 246 -2.83 -16.49 19.07
CA ALA A 246 -1.71 -15.94 18.31
C ALA A 246 -0.80 -17.04 17.74
N GLU A 247 -0.53 -18.10 18.51
CA GLU A 247 0.22 -19.29 18.06
C GLU A 247 -0.52 -20.02 16.92
N GLU A 248 -1.81 -20.32 17.11
CA GLU A 248 -2.64 -21.03 16.12
C GLU A 248 -2.74 -20.23 14.80
N LEU A 249 -2.95 -18.90 14.90
CA LEU A 249 -2.95 -18.01 13.73
C LEU A 249 -1.58 -17.99 13.04
N SER A 250 -0.50 -17.96 13.79
CA SER A 250 0.85 -17.96 13.22
C SER A 250 1.12 -19.25 12.45
N GLN A 251 0.73 -20.40 13.01
CA GLN A 251 0.86 -21.69 12.33
C GLN A 251 0.00 -21.78 11.09
N PHE A 252 -1.26 -21.31 11.17
CA PHE A 252 -2.21 -21.37 10.06
C PHE A 252 -1.85 -20.44 8.90
N SER A 253 -1.34 -19.24 9.21
CA SER A 253 -1.05 -18.22 8.19
C SER A 253 0.39 -18.24 7.66
N GLY A 254 1.32 -18.92 8.35
CA GLY A 254 2.75 -18.89 8.04
C GLY A 254 3.44 -17.58 8.41
N VAL A 255 2.73 -16.66 9.10
CA VAL A 255 3.25 -15.35 9.51
C VAL A 255 3.13 -15.21 11.02
N LYS A 256 4.20 -14.73 11.68
CA LYS A 256 4.24 -14.58 13.13
C LYS A 256 3.26 -13.52 13.62
N PHE A 257 2.43 -13.89 14.60
CA PHE A 257 1.61 -13.00 15.44
C PHE A 257 1.93 -13.24 16.91
N ILE A 258 1.67 -12.23 17.73
CA ILE A 258 1.83 -12.31 19.20
C ILE A 258 0.61 -11.70 19.89
N SER A 259 0.38 -12.10 21.12
CA SER A 259 -0.60 -11.44 22.00
C SER A 259 -0.11 -10.04 22.35
N ALA A 260 -0.91 -9.01 22.15
CA ALA A 260 -0.54 -7.65 22.55
C ALA A 260 -0.22 -7.61 24.07
N PRO A 261 0.90 -7.01 24.47
CA PRO A 261 1.31 -6.96 25.87
C PRO A 261 0.36 -6.12 26.73
N ASN A 262 -0.34 -5.15 26.13
CA ASN A 262 -1.32 -4.33 26.80
C ASN A 262 -2.65 -4.30 26.01
N LYS A 263 -3.67 -4.97 26.53
CA LYS A 263 -4.96 -5.08 25.87
C LYS A 263 -5.77 -3.77 25.93
N PHE A 264 -5.53 -2.91 26.91
CA PHE A 264 -6.17 -1.60 26.99
C PHE A 264 -5.72 -0.69 25.85
N HIS A 265 -4.41 -0.68 25.58
CA HIS A 265 -3.85 -0.02 24.40
C HIS A 265 -4.39 -0.62 23.08
N ALA A 266 -4.36 -1.94 22.94
CA ALA A 266 -4.72 -2.62 21.71
C ALA A 266 -6.22 -2.47 21.30
N LEU A 267 -7.12 -2.17 22.25
CA LEU A 267 -8.54 -1.91 21.98
C LEU A 267 -8.80 -0.47 21.57
N THR A 268 -8.02 0.48 22.07
CA THR A 268 -8.30 1.92 21.99
C THR A 268 -7.43 2.68 21.02
N SER A 269 -6.17 2.27 20.86
CA SER A 269 -5.26 2.91 19.94
C SER A 269 -5.12 2.10 18.65
N HIS A 270 -5.04 2.81 17.52
CA HIS A 270 -4.73 2.26 16.21
C HIS A 270 -3.46 2.90 15.64
N ASP A 271 -2.55 3.27 16.53
CA ASP A 271 -1.25 3.87 16.21
C ASP A 271 -0.39 2.97 15.32
N ALA A 272 -0.43 1.64 15.51
CA ALA A 272 0.25 0.70 14.64
C ALA A 272 -0.24 0.78 13.17
N ILE A 273 -1.55 0.91 12.95
CA ILE A 273 -2.14 1.10 11.62
C ILE A 273 -1.75 2.47 11.05
N ALA A 274 -1.82 3.53 11.87
CA ALA A 274 -1.45 4.88 11.45
C ALA A 274 0.06 4.97 11.12
N TYR A 275 0.92 4.33 11.91
CA TYR A 275 2.36 4.26 11.65
C TYR A 275 2.67 3.53 10.33
N ALA A 276 2.09 2.36 10.12
CA ALA A 276 2.26 1.59 8.88
C ALA A 276 1.75 2.38 7.66
N HIS A 277 0.62 3.09 7.78
CA HIS A 277 0.11 3.93 6.71
C HIS A 277 1.01 5.15 6.45
N GLY A 278 1.66 5.68 7.47
CA GLY A 278 2.71 6.70 7.34
C GLY A 278 3.86 6.23 6.44
N ALA A 279 4.27 4.95 6.54
CA ALA A 279 5.23 4.34 5.63
C ALA A 279 4.68 4.22 4.19
N PHE A 280 3.39 3.92 4.03
CA PHE A 280 2.72 3.94 2.71
C PHE A 280 2.71 5.34 2.09
N LYS A 281 2.46 6.38 2.89
CA LYS A 281 2.56 7.77 2.44
C LYS A 281 3.97 8.12 1.98
N ALA A 282 5.00 7.69 2.69
CA ALA A 282 6.40 7.91 2.29
C ALA A 282 6.70 7.21 0.96
N LEU A 283 6.24 5.95 0.78
CA LEU A 283 6.34 5.24 -0.49
C LEU A 283 5.59 6.00 -1.61
N ALA A 284 4.37 6.46 -1.36
CA ALA A 284 3.58 7.22 -2.33
C ALA A 284 4.27 8.52 -2.76
N ALA A 285 4.94 9.23 -1.84
CA ALA A 285 5.72 10.42 -2.15
C ALA A 285 6.90 10.10 -3.07
N ASN A 286 7.63 9.01 -2.80
CA ASN A 286 8.71 8.53 -3.65
C ASN A 286 8.22 8.12 -5.04
N LEU A 287 7.13 7.36 -5.12
CA LEU A 287 6.53 6.95 -6.39
C LEU A 287 6.04 8.15 -7.22
N MET A 288 5.45 9.15 -6.59
CA MET A 288 5.05 10.40 -7.26
C MET A 288 6.26 11.11 -7.87
N LYS A 289 7.35 11.24 -7.12
CA LYS A 289 8.60 11.84 -7.60
C LYS A 289 9.17 11.06 -8.77
N ILE A 290 9.28 9.75 -8.67
CA ILE A 290 9.81 8.87 -9.73
C ILE A 290 8.96 8.98 -11.00
N ALA A 291 7.64 8.87 -10.88
CA ALA A 291 6.71 8.98 -12.01
C ALA A 291 6.78 10.35 -12.70
N ASN A 292 6.89 11.44 -11.93
CA ASN A 292 7.04 12.77 -12.48
C ASN A 292 8.37 12.95 -13.22
N ASP A 293 9.49 12.49 -12.68
CA ASP A 293 10.77 12.57 -13.37
C ASP A 293 10.76 11.79 -14.69
N ILE A 294 10.28 10.55 -14.68
CA ILE A 294 10.17 9.74 -15.89
C ILE A 294 9.28 10.42 -16.93
N ARG A 295 8.14 10.97 -16.52
CA ARG A 295 7.22 11.71 -17.39
C ARG A 295 7.88 12.96 -17.99
N TRP A 296 8.67 13.71 -17.22
CA TRP A 296 9.42 14.84 -17.70
C TRP A 296 10.50 14.42 -18.71
N LEU A 297 11.30 13.44 -18.37
CA LEU A 297 12.39 12.96 -19.23
C LEU A 297 11.86 12.36 -20.53
N ALA A 298 10.66 11.77 -20.54
CA ALA A 298 10.01 11.21 -21.72
C ALA A 298 9.14 12.24 -22.49
N SER A 299 9.07 13.49 -22.05
CA SER A 299 8.19 14.51 -22.65
C SER A 299 8.57 14.84 -24.09
N GLY A 300 7.57 15.07 -24.93
CA GLY A 300 7.74 15.45 -26.33
C GLY A 300 6.93 14.59 -27.27
N PRO A 301 7.56 13.87 -28.21
CA PRO A 301 8.99 13.52 -28.36
C PRO A 301 9.90 14.57 -29.01
N ARG A 302 9.34 15.54 -29.74
CA ARG A 302 10.16 16.53 -30.48
C ARG A 302 10.30 17.88 -29.77
N CYS A 303 9.22 18.32 -29.08
CA CYS A 303 9.14 19.65 -28.46
C CYS A 303 9.24 19.59 -26.91
N GLY A 304 9.65 18.50 -26.33
CA GLY A 304 9.95 18.30 -24.92
C GLY A 304 11.39 17.84 -24.71
N LEU A 305 11.67 17.26 -23.52
CA LEU A 305 13.01 16.78 -23.19
C LEU A 305 13.40 15.57 -24.05
N GLY A 306 12.57 14.54 -24.11
CA GLY A 306 12.77 13.41 -24.99
C GLY A 306 14.05 12.60 -24.71
N GLU A 307 14.59 12.63 -23.48
CA GLU A 307 15.77 11.86 -23.09
C GLU A 307 15.48 10.37 -22.87
N LEU A 308 14.21 10.04 -22.56
CA LEU A 308 13.73 8.67 -22.41
C LEU A 308 12.64 8.35 -23.42
N ASN A 309 12.64 7.12 -23.90
CA ASN A 309 11.52 6.49 -24.58
C ASN A 309 10.83 5.56 -23.58
N ILE A 310 9.50 5.67 -23.48
CA ILE A 310 8.65 4.80 -22.66
C ILE A 310 7.71 4.01 -23.55
N PRO A 311 7.22 2.83 -23.13
CA PRO A 311 6.29 2.02 -23.91
C PRO A 311 5.01 2.79 -24.30
N GLU A 312 4.56 2.55 -25.53
CA GLU A 312 3.30 3.06 -26.07
C GLU A 312 2.20 2.02 -25.76
N ASN A 313 1.28 2.34 -24.84
CA ASN A 313 0.30 1.36 -24.36
C ASN A 313 -1.08 1.55 -25.03
N GLU A 314 -1.48 2.80 -25.29
CA GLU A 314 -2.78 3.13 -25.87
C GLU A 314 -2.75 4.45 -26.65
N PRO A 315 -3.70 4.69 -27.59
CA PRO A 315 -3.87 5.98 -28.24
C PRO A 315 -4.10 7.11 -27.25
N GLY A 316 -3.30 8.17 -27.31
CA GLY A 316 -3.29 9.25 -26.32
C GLY A 316 -4.26 10.41 -26.61
N SER A 317 -4.99 10.40 -27.74
CA SER A 317 -5.89 11.50 -28.11
C SER A 317 -6.95 11.07 -29.11
N SER A 318 -8.16 11.59 -28.94
CA SER A 318 -9.27 11.40 -29.88
C SER A 318 -9.20 12.28 -31.12
N ILE A 319 -8.37 13.34 -31.11
CA ILE A 319 -8.29 14.34 -32.22
C ILE A 319 -6.87 14.57 -32.75
N MET A 320 -5.84 14.03 -32.09
CA MET A 320 -4.41 14.11 -32.47
C MET A 320 -3.88 12.75 -32.82
N PRO A 321 -3.94 12.29 -34.08
CA PRO A 321 -3.50 10.97 -34.48
C PRO A 321 -2.00 10.75 -34.16
N GLY A 322 -1.66 9.60 -33.57
CA GLY A 322 -0.30 9.25 -33.22
C GLY A 322 0.24 9.88 -31.93
N LYS A 323 -0.58 10.63 -31.19
CA LYS A 323 -0.19 11.13 -29.86
C LYS A 323 -0.23 10.00 -28.85
N VAL A 324 0.86 9.83 -28.09
CA VAL A 324 0.97 8.90 -26.96
C VAL A 324 1.20 9.69 -25.68
N ASN A 325 0.55 9.30 -24.59
CA ASN A 325 0.66 9.96 -23.28
C ASN A 325 1.39 9.05 -22.29
N PRO A 326 2.05 9.60 -21.25
CA PRO A 326 2.71 8.85 -20.19
C PRO A 326 1.69 8.34 -19.15
N THR A 327 0.68 7.59 -19.59
CA THR A 327 -0.53 7.23 -18.82
C THR A 327 -0.23 6.44 -17.55
N GLN A 328 0.80 5.59 -17.55
CA GLN A 328 1.23 4.87 -16.36
C GLN A 328 1.80 5.82 -15.29
N CYS A 329 2.53 6.85 -15.70
CA CYS A 329 2.99 7.90 -14.79
C CYS A 329 1.81 8.70 -14.21
N GLU A 330 0.81 9.00 -15.03
CA GLU A 330 -0.41 9.72 -14.60
C GLU A 330 -1.20 8.90 -13.58
N ALA A 331 -1.43 7.61 -13.85
CA ALA A 331 -2.10 6.69 -12.93
C ALA A 331 -1.36 6.60 -11.59
N MET A 332 -0.03 6.44 -11.61
CA MET A 332 0.80 6.38 -10.41
C MET A 332 0.67 7.66 -9.56
N THR A 333 0.68 8.84 -10.20
CA THR A 333 0.55 10.12 -9.46
C THR A 333 -0.85 10.29 -8.86
N MET A 334 -1.92 9.84 -9.54
CA MET A 334 -3.28 9.84 -8.96
C MET A 334 -3.39 8.90 -7.76
N VAL A 335 -2.81 7.70 -7.84
CA VAL A 335 -2.75 6.76 -6.71
C VAL A 335 -2.02 7.39 -5.52
N ALA A 336 -0.89 8.04 -5.74
CA ALA A 336 -0.14 8.71 -4.68
C ALA A 336 -0.97 9.80 -3.98
N VAL A 337 -1.73 10.60 -4.72
CA VAL A 337 -2.66 11.60 -4.16
C VAL A 337 -3.71 10.94 -3.27
N GLN A 338 -4.33 9.85 -3.74
CA GLN A 338 -5.36 9.14 -2.99
C GLN A 338 -4.80 8.57 -1.67
N VAL A 339 -3.61 7.97 -1.71
CA VAL A 339 -2.92 7.44 -0.51
C VAL A 339 -2.64 8.54 0.52
N MET A 340 -2.21 9.72 0.07
CA MET A 340 -1.98 10.87 0.97
C MET A 340 -3.29 11.37 1.59
N GLY A 341 -4.39 11.37 0.85
CA GLY A 341 -5.73 11.67 1.38
C GLY A 341 -6.19 10.65 2.43
N ASN A 342 -6.01 9.37 2.16
CA ASN A 342 -6.33 8.29 3.08
C ASN A 342 -5.50 8.37 4.38
N ASP A 343 -4.23 8.79 4.31
CA ASP A 343 -3.37 9.00 5.48
C ASP A 343 -3.96 10.03 6.44
N THR A 344 -4.47 11.12 5.91
CA THR A 344 -5.14 12.15 6.70
C THR A 344 -6.39 11.59 7.40
N ALA A 345 -7.23 10.83 6.67
CA ALA A 345 -8.42 10.22 7.22
C ALA A 345 -8.09 9.22 8.34
N ILE A 346 -7.07 8.37 8.14
CA ILE A 346 -6.61 7.40 9.15
C ILE A 346 -6.06 8.11 10.38
N GLY A 347 -5.20 9.12 10.21
CA GLY A 347 -4.61 9.87 11.33
C GLY A 347 -5.66 10.54 12.21
N ILE A 348 -6.65 11.22 11.60
CA ILE A 348 -7.77 11.83 12.33
C ILE A 348 -8.59 10.75 13.05
N ALA A 349 -8.95 9.67 12.35
CA ALA A 349 -9.76 8.60 12.91
C ALA A 349 -9.04 7.86 14.06
N ALA A 350 -7.74 7.63 13.96
CA ALA A 350 -6.94 7.02 15.02
C ALA A 350 -6.87 7.90 16.28
N SER A 351 -6.94 9.24 16.14
CA SER A 351 -6.91 10.18 17.26
C SER A 351 -8.22 10.26 18.05
N GLN A 352 -9.31 9.59 17.63
CA GLN A 352 -10.65 9.75 18.17
C GLN A 352 -11.05 8.70 19.23
N GLY A 353 -10.12 7.90 19.75
CA GLY A 353 -10.40 6.96 20.84
C GLY A 353 -10.87 7.69 22.12
N ASN A 354 -11.92 7.14 22.75
CA ASN A 354 -12.44 7.65 24.03
C ASN A 354 -12.44 6.52 25.05
N PHE A 355 -11.74 6.71 26.17
CA PHE A 355 -11.56 5.71 27.23
C PHE A 355 -11.09 4.36 26.64
N GLU A 356 -11.87 3.29 26.78
CA GLU A 356 -11.46 1.93 26.45
C GLU A 356 -11.78 1.51 25.00
N LEU A 357 -12.24 2.44 24.13
CA LEU A 357 -12.58 2.08 22.74
C LEU A 357 -12.40 3.23 21.76
N ASN A 358 -11.87 2.90 20.57
CA ASN A 358 -11.98 3.73 19.38
C ASN A 358 -13.14 3.22 18.51
N VAL A 359 -14.01 4.13 18.07
CA VAL A 359 -15.20 3.81 17.27
C VAL A 359 -15.11 4.31 15.82
N PHE A 360 -13.91 4.32 15.25
CA PHE A 360 -13.62 4.68 13.85
C PHE A 360 -12.96 3.52 13.06
N LYS A 361 -12.99 2.33 13.61
CA LYS A 361 -12.28 1.15 13.04
C LYS A 361 -12.65 0.83 11.60
N PRO A 362 -13.94 0.85 11.18
CA PRO A 362 -14.31 0.54 9.80
C PRO A 362 -13.69 1.49 8.78
N VAL A 363 -13.68 2.80 9.04
CA VAL A 363 -13.08 3.77 8.11
C VAL A 363 -11.55 3.69 8.11
N ILE A 364 -10.93 3.39 9.24
CA ILE A 364 -9.48 3.20 9.35
C ILE A 364 -9.04 2.06 8.44
N ILE A 365 -9.63 0.87 8.61
CA ILE A 365 -9.19 -0.31 7.86
C ILE A 365 -9.58 -0.25 6.38
N TYR A 366 -10.70 0.37 6.04
CA TYR A 366 -11.09 0.57 4.65
C TYR A 366 -10.05 1.41 3.89
N ASN A 367 -9.68 2.58 4.43
CA ASN A 367 -8.68 3.45 3.81
C ASN A 367 -7.29 2.80 3.77
N PHE A 368 -6.92 2.06 4.81
CA PHE A 368 -5.66 1.32 4.86
C PHE A 368 -5.56 0.28 3.73
N LEU A 369 -6.58 -0.57 3.60
CA LEU A 369 -6.61 -1.61 2.57
C LEU A 369 -6.77 -1.04 1.16
N GLN A 370 -7.50 0.08 1.00
CA GLN A 370 -7.57 0.77 -0.28
C GLN A 370 -6.18 1.27 -0.70
N SER A 371 -5.45 1.94 0.19
CA SER A 371 -4.10 2.43 -0.08
C SER A 371 -3.14 1.29 -0.43
N LEU A 372 -3.16 0.21 0.33
CA LEU A 372 -2.34 -0.97 0.10
C LEU A 372 -2.59 -1.57 -1.28
N ARG A 373 -3.87 -1.76 -1.63
CA ARG A 373 -4.27 -2.32 -2.94
C ARG A 373 -3.82 -1.41 -4.07
N LEU A 374 -4.12 -0.12 -3.98
CA LEU A 374 -3.75 0.87 -5.00
C LEU A 374 -2.25 0.94 -5.22
N LEU A 375 -1.44 0.96 -4.15
CA LEU A 375 0.01 0.94 -4.25
C LEU A 375 0.53 -0.34 -4.90
N SER A 376 0.03 -1.50 -4.48
CA SER A 376 0.45 -2.78 -5.04
C SER A 376 0.13 -2.88 -6.52
N ASP A 377 -1.13 -2.63 -6.89
CA ASP A 377 -1.61 -2.76 -8.26
C ASP A 377 -0.94 -1.73 -9.19
N SER A 378 -0.73 -0.49 -8.71
CA SER A 378 -0.08 0.56 -9.51
C SER A 378 1.43 0.31 -9.70
N MET A 379 2.13 -0.19 -8.69
CA MET A 379 3.55 -0.56 -8.85
C MET A 379 3.72 -1.72 -9.83
N GLU A 380 2.84 -2.71 -9.80
CA GLU A 380 2.88 -3.82 -10.76
C GLU A 380 2.57 -3.35 -12.17
N SER A 381 1.50 -2.58 -12.37
CA SER A 381 1.14 -2.00 -13.67
C SER A 381 2.25 -1.10 -14.21
N PHE A 382 2.78 -0.20 -13.40
CA PHE A 382 3.86 0.70 -13.78
C PHE A 382 5.15 -0.06 -14.12
N ASN A 383 5.46 -1.11 -13.38
CA ASN A 383 6.62 -1.95 -13.66
C ASN A 383 6.52 -2.62 -15.03
N ILE A 384 5.38 -3.27 -15.31
CA ILE A 384 5.16 -4.03 -16.54
C ILE A 384 5.03 -3.11 -17.76
N HIS A 385 4.24 -2.05 -17.64
CA HIS A 385 3.82 -1.21 -18.76
C HIS A 385 4.61 0.09 -18.91
N CYS A 386 5.57 0.38 -18.03
CA CYS A 386 6.43 1.55 -18.13
C CYS A 386 7.90 1.22 -17.82
N ALA A 387 8.22 0.93 -16.53
CA ALA A 387 9.58 0.91 -16.03
C ALA A 387 10.48 -0.11 -16.75
N SER A 388 9.99 -1.33 -17.00
CA SER A 388 10.75 -2.38 -17.67
C SER A 388 11.12 -2.02 -19.12
N GLY A 389 10.28 -1.28 -19.80
CA GLY A 389 10.44 -0.87 -21.20
C GLY A 389 11.07 0.50 -21.40
N ILE A 390 11.58 1.15 -20.36
CA ILE A 390 12.29 2.43 -20.51
C ILE A 390 13.59 2.23 -21.26
N GLU A 391 13.80 3.03 -22.32
CA GLU A 391 15.03 3.08 -23.12
C GLU A 391 15.57 4.52 -23.21
N PRO A 392 16.92 4.70 -23.21
CA PRO A 392 17.52 6.02 -23.34
C PRO A 392 17.49 6.50 -24.81
N ASN A 393 17.10 7.75 -25.03
CA ASN A 393 17.32 8.42 -26.32
C ASN A 393 18.72 9.05 -26.31
N LYS A 394 19.70 8.27 -26.73
CA LYS A 394 21.13 8.65 -26.71
C LYS A 394 21.42 9.92 -27.49
N GLU A 395 20.76 10.14 -28.62
CA GLU A 395 20.96 11.36 -29.44
C GLU A 395 20.53 12.63 -28.68
N LYS A 396 19.39 12.59 -28.02
CA LYS A 396 18.92 13.73 -27.21
C LYS A 396 19.76 13.95 -25.97
N ILE A 397 20.16 12.90 -25.30
CA ILE A 397 21.04 12.94 -24.13
C ILE A 397 22.37 13.59 -24.51
N ASP A 398 23.00 13.12 -25.60
CA ASP A 398 24.27 13.65 -26.10
C ASP A 398 24.15 15.12 -26.53
N TYR A 399 23.08 15.44 -27.28
CA TYR A 399 22.81 16.81 -27.69
C TYR A 399 22.74 17.77 -26.49
N TYR A 400 21.93 17.46 -25.46
CA TYR A 400 21.84 18.31 -24.29
C TYR A 400 23.14 18.38 -23.49
N LEU A 401 23.84 17.28 -23.35
CA LEU A 401 25.13 17.23 -22.65
C LEU A 401 26.11 18.23 -23.24
N HIS A 402 26.32 18.18 -24.57
CA HIS A 402 27.31 19.04 -25.23
C HIS A 402 26.86 20.50 -25.44
N HIS A 403 25.56 20.79 -25.31
CA HIS A 403 25.03 22.15 -25.37
C HIS A 403 24.88 22.82 -24.02
N SER A 404 25.12 22.10 -22.92
CA SER A 404 24.98 22.63 -21.57
C SER A 404 26.12 23.62 -21.23
N LEU A 405 25.73 24.81 -20.81
CA LEU A 405 26.69 25.81 -20.30
C LEU A 405 27.30 25.40 -18.95
N MET A 406 26.70 24.42 -18.23
CA MET A 406 27.20 24.02 -16.91
C MET A 406 28.42 23.12 -16.97
N LEU A 407 28.83 22.66 -18.15
CA LEU A 407 30.13 22.02 -18.39
C LEU A 407 31.29 22.97 -18.06
N VAL A 408 31.08 24.28 -18.07
CA VAL A 408 32.02 25.29 -17.65
C VAL A 408 32.59 25.06 -16.23
N THR A 409 31.84 24.35 -15.40
CA THR A 409 32.27 24.02 -14.01
C THR A 409 33.60 23.23 -14.00
N ALA A 410 33.88 22.45 -15.03
CA ALA A 410 35.16 21.75 -15.18
C ALA A 410 36.36 22.70 -15.27
N LEU A 411 36.15 23.93 -15.71
CA LEU A 411 37.18 24.95 -15.87
C LEU A 411 37.55 25.69 -14.59
N ASN A 412 36.73 25.61 -13.52
CA ASN A 412 36.96 26.34 -12.27
C ASN A 412 38.40 26.15 -11.70
N PRO A 413 38.98 24.92 -11.69
CA PRO A 413 40.34 24.73 -11.19
C PRO A 413 41.44 25.35 -12.07
N HIS A 414 41.11 25.64 -13.35
CA HIS A 414 42.09 26.06 -14.35
C HIS A 414 42.08 27.59 -14.60
N VAL A 415 40.91 28.19 -14.64
CA VAL A 415 40.75 29.63 -14.96
C VAL A 415 40.16 30.44 -13.80
N GLY A 416 39.73 29.78 -12.72
CA GLY A 416 39.02 30.38 -11.60
C GLY A 416 37.54 30.64 -11.88
N TYR A 417 36.74 30.72 -10.82
CA TYR A 417 35.29 30.85 -10.88
C TYR A 417 34.78 32.05 -11.69
N GLU A 418 35.40 33.21 -11.52
CA GLU A 418 35.00 34.46 -12.22
C GLU A 418 35.20 34.38 -13.73
N ASN A 419 36.31 33.79 -14.19
CA ASN A 419 36.59 33.62 -15.61
C ASN A 419 35.70 32.53 -16.23
N ALA A 420 35.45 31.44 -15.51
CA ALA A 420 34.49 30.43 -15.92
C ALA A 420 33.07 31.05 -16.08
N ALA A 421 32.67 31.92 -15.15
CA ALA A 421 31.40 32.65 -15.25
C ALA A 421 31.35 33.60 -16.46
N LYS A 422 32.47 34.27 -16.79
CA LYS A 422 32.56 35.12 -18.01
C LYS A 422 32.42 34.29 -19.26
N ILE A 423 33.03 33.11 -19.35
CA ILE A 423 32.93 32.20 -20.47
C ILE A 423 31.46 31.78 -20.68
N ALA A 424 30.79 31.31 -19.62
CA ALA A 424 29.40 30.88 -19.71
C ALA A 424 28.43 32.02 -20.11
N LYS A 425 28.57 33.21 -19.50
CA LYS A 425 27.75 34.38 -19.82
C LYS A 425 27.96 34.87 -21.25
N ASN A 426 29.20 34.90 -21.73
CA ASN A 426 29.46 35.28 -23.12
C ASN A 426 28.92 34.24 -24.10
N ALA A 427 29.12 32.96 -23.84
CA ALA A 427 28.53 31.88 -24.62
C ALA A 427 27.00 32.02 -24.74
N HIS A 428 26.33 32.19 -23.62
CA HIS A 428 24.87 32.38 -23.58
C HIS A 428 24.41 33.61 -24.35
N LYS A 429 25.03 34.75 -24.11
CA LYS A 429 24.65 36.04 -24.75
C LYS A 429 24.80 35.99 -26.26
N LYS A 430 25.82 35.29 -26.78
CA LYS A 430 26.13 35.22 -28.20
C LYS A 430 25.56 34.00 -28.91
N GLY A 431 25.01 33.04 -28.19
CA GLY A 431 24.53 31.79 -28.75
C GLY A 431 25.65 30.91 -29.31
N ILE A 432 26.86 30.99 -28.75
CA ILE A 432 28.05 30.22 -29.17
C ILE A 432 28.39 29.14 -28.15
N SER A 433 29.25 28.20 -28.50
CA SER A 433 29.72 27.18 -27.58
C SER A 433 30.60 27.72 -26.46
N LEU A 434 30.73 26.98 -25.35
CA LEU A 434 31.68 27.32 -24.28
C LEU A 434 33.13 27.38 -24.80
N LYS A 435 33.47 26.50 -25.73
CA LYS A 435 34.81 26.44 -26.35
C LYS A 435 35.10 27.70 -27.17
N GLU A 436 34.20 28.09 -28.06
CA GLU A 436 34.33 29.35 -28.83
C GLU A 436 34.42 30.56 -27.93
N SER A 437 33.62 30.60 -26.87
CA SER A 437 33.64 31.68 -25.87
C SER A 437 34.96 31.74 -25.12
N ALA A 438 35.50 30.62 -24.70
CA ALA A 438 36.78 30.57 -23.98
C ALA A 438 37.96 31.06 -24.84
N VAL A 439 37.99 30.68 -26.13
CA VAL A 439 39.00 31.10 -27.10
C VAL A 439 38.86 32.60 -27.43
N GLU A 440 37.63 33.06 -27.68
CA GLU A 440 37.35 34.50 -27.96
C GLU A 440 37.79 35.42 -26.83
N LEU A 441 37.51 35.03 -25.57
CA LEU A 441 37.92 35.76 -24.39
C LEU A 441 39.40 35.60 -24.07
N LYS A 442 40.16 34.83 -24.84
CA LYS A 442 41.58 34.53 -24.64
C LYS A 442 41.91 33.96 -23.27
N LEU A 443 40.98 33.18 -22.69
CA LEU A 443 41.11 32.54 -21.38
C LEU A 443 41.68 31.14 -21.46
N LEU A 444 41.44 30.44 -22.59
CA LEU A 444 41.97 29.10 -22.87
C LEU A 444 42.17 28.91 -24.38
N SER A 445 43.11 28.04 -24.74
CA SER A 445 43.20 27.51 -26.09
C SER A 445 42.09 26.47 -26.36
N ALA A 446 41.80 26.19 -27.62
CA ALA A 446 40.84 25.13 -27.99
C ALA A 446 41.28 23.75 -27.49
N GLU A 447 42.60 23.48 -27.54
CA GLU A 447 43.21 22.22 -27.07
C GLU A 447 43.09 22.05 -25.56
N ASP A 448 43.39 23.10 -24.80
CA ASP A 448 43.22 23.06 -23.34
C ASP A 448 41.77 22.93 -22.91
N PHE A 449 40.85 23.57 -23.65
CA PHE A 449 39.43 23.39 -23.40
C PHE A 449 39.01 21.93 -23.53
N ASP A 450 39.35 21.25 -24.65
CA ASP A 450 39.04 19.85 -24.89
C ASP A 450 39.69 18.90 -23.87
N LYS A 451 40.87 19.26 -23.37
CA LYS A 451 41.57 18.50 -22.33
C LYS A 451 40.87 18.60 -20.95
N PHE A 452 40.32 19.76 -20.62
CA PHE A 452 39.74 20.03 -19.28
C PHE A 452 38.27 19.73 -19.20
N VAL A 453 37.49 19.95 -20.27
CA VAL A 453 36.03 19.76 -20.29
C VAL A 453 35.75 18.37 -20.86
N VAL A 454 35.78 17.39 -19.98
CA VAL A 454 35.50 15.97 -20.30
C VAL A 454 34.34 15.53 -19.39
N PRO A 455 33.10 15.48 -19.91
CA PRO A 455 31.92 15.20 -19.10
C PRO A 455 32.02 13.91 -18.27
N GLU A 456 32.67 12.87 -18.81
CA GLU A 456 32.89 11.57 -18.13
C GLU A 456 33.77 11.71 -16.87
N LYS A 457 34.54 12.77 -16.75
CA LYS A 457 35.36 13.06 -15.57
C LYS A 457 34.66 13.98 -14.55
N MET A 458 33.40 14.35 -14.84
CA MET A 458 32.62 15.26 -14.00
C MET A 458 31.54 14.54 -13.16
N ILE A 459 31.45 13.21 -13.25
CA ILE A 459 30.36 12.39 -12.69
C ILE A 459 30.67 11.83 -11.30
N GLY A 460 31.77 12.24 -10.68
CA GLY A 460 32.17 11.77 -9.35
C GLY A 460 33.27 12.63 -8.74
N PRO A 461 33.65 12.36 -7.47
CA PRO A 461 34.76 13.04 -6.82
C PRO A 461 36.06 12.76 -7.56
N LYS A 462 36.95 13.76 -7.61
CA LYS A 462 38.32 13.56 -8.11
C LYS A 462 39.15 12.81 -7.06
N ALA A 463 40.04 11.91 -7.53
CA ALA A 463 41.00 11.21 -6.69
C ALA A 463 42.03 12.19 -6.07
#